data_e156cc6420a77fed9b5d07c01fcf504a
#
_entry.id   e156cc6420a77fed9b5d07c01fcf504a
#
_cell.length_a   1.000
_cell.length_b   1.000
_cell.length_c   1.000
_cell.angle_alpha   90.00
_cell.angle_beta   90.00
_cell.angle_gamma   90.00
#
_symmetry.space_group_name_H-M   'P 1'
#
loop_
_entity.id
_entity.type
_entity.pdbx_description
1 polymer ?
#
loop_
_entity_poly.entity_id
_entity_poly.type
_entity_poly.pdbx_seq_one_letter_code
_entity_poly.pdbx_strand_id
1 'polypeptide(L)'
;MKKFVMAALGGTLAGVIATTQIAGPLLAQDADQKDNVYEQLDLFGDIFERIRSQYVEDVDTSELIEAAIDGMLTSLDPHSSYLSPDDAVAMRVQTRGEFGGLGIEVTQEEGFVKVVSPMDGTPADEAGMLAGDFITHVDGESLLGLTLDDAVGKMRGPVGAEIIITVVREGEGEPFDVSIIRDTIELQAVRARTQGDTVYLRITTFNDKTTPNLTEKLAEEVAALGGIDNVNGFVIDLRNNPGGLLTQSIRVSDAFLEEGEIVSTRGRNPAEGDRFNATPGDLAQGKPIVVLINGGSASASEIVAGALQDHRRAIVIGTKSFGKGSVQTIMPLRGDGAMRLTTARYYTPSGRSIQALGVSPDIIVEQPRRKPDAEEQDEPARNSRSEADLRGSLNNDSLSEDEIRQIEADREKAKASAELREDDYQLAYAIDILKGLSALGPKK
;
A
#
# COMPACT_ATOMS: atom_id res chain seq x y z
N MET A 1 -0.45 -13.16 -80.58
CA MET A 1 -1.28 -12.20 -79.85
C MET A 1 -2.55 -12.84 -79.24
N LYS A 2 -3.37 -13.60 -79.94
CA LYS A 2 -4.61 -14.23 -79.38
C LYS A 2 -4.37 -15.15 -78.18
N LYS A 3 -3.27 -15.90 -78.12
CA LYS A 3 -2.97 -16.80 -77.00
C LYS A 3 -2.52 -16.08 -75.72
N PHE A 4 -1.90 -14.90 -75.82
CA PHE A 4 -1.52 -14.06 -74.69
C PHE A 4 -2.70 -13.33 -74.06
N VAL A 5 -3.66 -12.90 -74.87
CA VAL A 5 -4.90 -12.23 -74.43
C VAL A 5 -5.79 -13.20 -73.66
N MET A 6 -5.90 -14.45 -74.06
CA MET A 6 -6.66 -15.48 -73.35
C MET A 6 -6.00 -15.86 -72.02
N ALA A 7 -4.66 -15.88 -71.92
CA ALA A 7 -3.96 -16.14 -70.68
C ALA A 7 -4.08 -15.01 -69.69
N ALA A 8 -4.08 -13.75 -70.16
CA ALA A 8 -4.28 -12.57 -69.30
C ALA A 8 -5.71 -12.49 -68.76
N LEU A 9 -6.74 -12.77 -69.59
CA LEU A 9 -8.13 -12.85 -69.20
C LEU A 9 -8.40 -14.00 -68.24
N GLY A 10 -7.80 -15.14 -68.41
CA GLY A 10 -7.92 -16.29 -67.51
C GLY A 10 -7.25 -16.04 -66.14
N GLY A 11 -6.09 -15.36 -66.12
CA GLY A 11 -5.38 -14.97 -64.89
C GLY A 11 -6.12 -13.92 -64.07
N THR A 12 -6.72 -12.94 -64.70
CA THR A 12 -7.54 -11.92 -63.99
C THR A 12 -8.83 -12.50 -63.45
N LEU A 13 -9.50 -13.39 -64.18
CA LEU A 13 -10.71 -14.06 -63.68
C LEU A 13 -10.46 -15.00 -62.54
N ALA A 14 -9.34 -15.76 -62.57
CA ALA A 14 -8.92 -16.60 -61.45
C ALA A 14 -8.48 -15.79 -60.22
N GLY A 15 -7.81 -14.64 -60.42
CA GLY A 15 -7.45 -13.72 -59.34
C GLY A 15 -8.65 -13.07 -58.66
N VAL A 16 -9.68 -12.66 -59.39
CA VAL A 16 -10.92 -12.11 -58.84
C VAL A 16 -11.73 -13.16 -58.09
N ILE A 17 -11.82 -14.40 -58.62
CA ILE A 17 -12.51 -15.51 -57.95
C ILE A 17 -11.77 -15.93 -56.67
N ALA A 18 -10.42 -15.94 -56.65
CA ALA A 18 -9.64 -16.23 -55.46
C ALA A 18 -9.77 -15.17 -54.38
N THR A 19 -9.79 -13.88 -54.76
CA THR A 19 -9.97 -12.79 -53.79
C THR A 19 -11.40 -12.73 -53.22
N THR A 20 -12.43 -13.05 -53.98
CA THR A 20 -13.81 -13.12 -53.48
C THR A 20 -14.05 -14.34 -52.57
N GLN A 21 -13.38 -15.46 -52.81
CA GLN A 21 -13.47 -16.68 -51.97
C GLN A 21 -12.73 -16.56 -50.63
N ILE A 22 -11.68 -15.70 -50.55
CA ILE A 22 -10.91 -15.49 -49.31
C ILE A 22 -11.45 -14.29 -48.52
N ALA A 23 -11.86 -13.21 -49.18
CA ALA A 23 -12.36 -12.00 -48.52
C ALA A 23 -13.82 -12.15 -48.04
N GLY A 24 -14.65 -12.93 -48.73
CA GLY A 24 -16.05 -13.13 -48.38
C GLY A 24 -16.26 -13.76 -46.98
N PRO A 25 -15.57 -14.86 -46.62
CA PRO A 25 -15.72 -15.45 -45.29
C PRO A 25 -15.19 -14.57 -44.15
N LEU A 26 -14.13 -13.77 -44.37
CA LEU A 26 -13.60 -12.85 -43.37
C LEU A 26 -14.56 -11.67 -43.09
N LEU A 27 -15.18 -11.12 -44.13
CA LEU A 27 -16.17 -10.06 -43.95
C LEU A 27 -17.51 -10.58 -43.40
N ALA A 28 -17.90 -11.82 -43.72
CA ALA A 28 -19.08 -12.45 -43.15
C ALA A 28 -18.88 -12.79 -41.67
N GLN A 29 -17.67 -13.22 -41.26
CA GLN A 29 -17.37 -13.53 -39.88
C GLN A 29 -17.39 -12.29 -38.96
N ASP A 30 -16.95 -11.13 -39.45
CA ASP A 30 -17.06 -9.85 -38.75
C ASP A 30 -18.52 -9.35 -38.68
N ALA A 31 -19.35 -9.62 -39.66
CA ALA A 31 -20.78 -9.25 -39.70
C ALA A 31 -21.59 -10.12 -38.71
N ASP A 32 -21.41 -11.44 -38.74
CA ASP A 32 -22.07 -12.39 -37.83
C ASP A 32 -21.72 -12.11 -36.36
N GLN A 33 -20.48 -11.67 -36.08
CA GLN A 33 -20.06 -11.36 -34.71
C GLN A 33 -20.67 -10.04 -34.21
N LYS A 34 -20.87 -9.04 -35.07
CA LYS A 34 -21.55 -7.79 -34.73
C LYS A 34 -23.03 -7.99 -34.48
N ASP A 35 -23.69 -8.74 -35.34
CA ASP A 35 -25.12 -9.02 -35.19
C ASP A 35 -25.41 -9.78 -33.91
N ASN A 36 -24.57 -10.72 -33.51
CA ASN A 36 -24.67 -11.43 -32.23
C ASN A 36 -24.51 -10.52 -30.99
N VAL A 37 -23.66 -9.48 -31.04
CA VAL A 37 -23.52 -8.53 -29.93
C VAL A 37 -24.76 -7.68 -29.75
N TYR A 38 -25.36 -7.21 -30.82
CA TYR A 38 -26.60 -6.42 -30.75
C TYR A 38 -27.79 -7.26 -30.26
N GLU A 39 -27.95 -8.49 -30.70
CA GLU A 39 -28.96 -9.43 -30.18
C GLU A 39 -28.80 -9.66 -28.67
N GLN A 40 -27.57 -9.76 -28.16
CA GLN A 40 -27.30 -9.91 -26.71
C GLN A 40 -27.65 -8.60 -25.95
N LEU A 41 -27.39 -7.44 -26.51
CA LEU A 41 -27.79 -6.17 -25.94
C LEU A 41 -29.31 -5.97 -25.94
N ASP A 42 -30.00 -6.39 -26.96
CA ASP A 42 -31.47 -6.38 -27.03
C ASP A 42 -32.07 -7.31 -25.96
N LEU A 43 -31.50 -8.53 -25.80
CA LEU A 43 -31.89 -9.46 -24.74
C LEU A 43 -31.67 -8.85 -23.33
N PHE A 44 -30.53 -8.17 -23.14
CA PHE A 44 -30.27 -7.47 -21.87
C PHE A 44 -31.31 -6.39 -21.61
N GLY A 45 -31.65 -5.58 -22.60
CA GLY A 45 -32.68 -4.55 -22.56
C GLY A 45 -34.07 -5.10 -22.22
N ASP A 46 -34.46 -6.21 -22.86
CA ASP A 46 -35.72 -6.90 -22.61
C ASP A 46 -35.83 -7.43 -21.16
N ILE A 47 -34.73 -8.01 -20.65
CA ILE A 47 -34.67 -8.52 -19.26
C ILE A 47 -34.78 -7.34 -18.29
N PHE A 48 -34.01 -6.28 -18.53
CA PHE A 48 -34.02 -5.08 -17.71
C PHE A 48 -35.42 -4.46 -17.60
N GLU A 49 -36.12 -4.30 -18.72
CA GLU A 49 -37.47 -3.74 -18.72
C GLU A 49 -38.49 -4.68 -18.04
N ARG A 50 -38.34 -6.00 -18.17
CA ARG A 50 -39.18 -6.97 -17.44
C ARG A 50 -38.97 -6.89 -15.93
N ILE A 51 -37.74 -6.74 -15.46
CA ILE A 51 -37.44 -6.57 -14.02
C ILE A 51 -38.16 -5.31 -13.54
N ARG A 52 -37.97 -4.16 -14.21
CA ARG A 52 -38.58 -2.89 -13.83
C ARG A 52 -40.12 -2.93 -13.78
N SER A 53 -40.74 -3.66 -14.74
CA SER A 53 -42.19 -3.66 -14.88
C SER A 53 -42.90 -4.76 -14.11
N GLN A 54 -42.21 -5.85 -13.73
CA GLN A 54 -42.87 -7.08 -13.20
C GLN A 54 -42.31 -7.55 -11.86
N TYR A 55 -41.21 -6.96 -11.37
CA TYR A 55 -40.72 -7.32 -10.04
C TYR A 55 -41.73 -6.93 -8.97
N VAL A 56 -41.77 -7.71 -7.87
CA VAL A 56 -42.79 -7.59 -6.82
C VAL A 56 -42.73 -6.26 -6.03
N GLU A 57 -41.58 -5.61 -6.05
CA GLU A 57 -41.33 -4.31 -5.41
C GLU A 57 -40.83 -3.29 -6.42
N ASP A 58 -40.94 -2.00 -6.10
CA ASP A 58 -40.37 -0.95 -6.93
C ASP A 58 -38.84 -1.06 -6.91
N VAL A 59 -38.22 -0.99 -8.10
CA VAL A 59 -36.77 -1.12 -8.28
C VAL A 59 -36.17 0.22 -8.71
N ASP A 60 -35.13 0.67 -7.99
CA ASP A 60 -34.37 1.82 -8.46
C ASP A 60 -33.58 1.46 -9.73
N THR A 61 -33.81 2.26 -10.76
CA THR A 61 -33.23 2.04 -12.07
C THR A 61 -31.71 2.22 -12.07
N SER A 62 -31.19 3.16 -11.27
CA SER A 62 -29.75 3.46 -11.20
C SER A 62 -29.03 2.32 -10.51
N GLU A 63 -29.54 1.88 -9.35
CA GLU A 63 -28.97 0.75 -8.60
C GLU A 63 -28.93 -0.54 -9.43
N LEU A 64 -30.00 -0.80 -10.21
CA LEU A 64 -30.06 -1.99 -11.05
C LEU A 64 -29.01 -1.94 -12.20
N ILE A 65 -28.80 -0.77 -12.79
CA ILE A 65 -27.77 -0.57 -13.83
C ILE A 65 -26.37 -0.69 -13.23
N GLU A 66 -26.14 -0.08 -12.07
CA GLU A 66 -24.85 -0.16 -11.38
C GLU A 66 -24.50 -1.60 -11.00
N ALA A 67 -25.46 -2.36 -10.47
CA ALA A 67 -25.30 -3.77 -10.17
C ALA A 67 -24.97 -4.61 -11.42
N ALA A 68 -25.61 -4.30 -12.56
CA ALA A 68 -25.31 -4.99 -13.82
C ALA A 68 -23.88 -4.67 -14.33
N ILE A 69 -23.45 -3.40 -14.25
CA ILE A 69 -22.10 -2.98 -14.63
C ILE A 69 -21.06 -3.63 -13.71
N ASP A 70 -21.30 -3.62 -12.41
CA ASP A 70 -20.39 -4.26 -11.44
C ASP A 70 -20.31 -5.77 -11.67
N GLY A 71 -21.44 -6.42 -11.95
CA GLY A 71 -21.49 -7.84 -12.32
C GLY A 71 -20.67 -8.17 -13.56
N MET A 72 -20.65 -7.32 -14.58
CA MET A 72 -19.78 -7.50 -15.74
C MET A 72 -18.29 -7.37 -15.38
N LEU A 73 -17.94 -6.37 -14.58
CA LEU A 73 -16.55 -6.11 -14.23
C LEU A 73 -15.99 -7.19 -13.29
N THR A 74 -16.74 -7.57 -12.26
CA THR A 74 -16.35 -8.59 -11.30
C THR A 74 -16.26 -9.98 -11.92
N SER A 75 -16.96 -10.24 -13.05
CA SER A 75 -16.82 -11.48 -13.82
C SER A 75 -15.46 -11.64 -14.51
N LEU A 76 -14.69 -10.55 -14.68
CA LEU A 76 -13.38 -10.57 -15.34
C LEU A 76 -12.27 -11.02 -14.40
N ASP A 77 -12.23 -10.44 -13.21
CA ASP A 77 -11.25 -10.69 -12.16
C ASP A 77 -11.70 -10.04 -10.83
N PRO A 78 -11.08 -10.40 -9.67
CA PRO A 78 -11.50 -9.87 -8.36
C PRO A 78 -11.08 -8.42 -8.09
N HIS A 79 -10.45 -7.73 -9.04
CA HIS A 79 -9.92 -6.38 -8.88
C HIS A 79 -10.58 -5.35 -9.79
N SER A 80 -11.28 -5.80 -10.84
CA SER A 80 -12.09 -4.94 -11.70
C SER A 80 -13.44 -4.67 -11.05
N SER A 81 -13.87 -3.40 -10.98
CA SER A 81 -15.13 -3.00 -10.33
C SER A 81 -15.64 -1.66 -10.87
N TYR A 82 -16.93 -1.42 -10.69
CA TYR A 82 -17.50 -0.10 -10.77
C TYR A 82 -17.19 0.68 -9.48
N LEU A 83 -16.98 1.97 -9.62
CA LEU A 83 -16.84 2.91 -8.50
C LEU A 83 -17.98 3.92 -8.64
N SER A 84 -18.86 3.95 -7.66
CA SER A 84 -19.86 5.01 -7.53
C SER A 84 -19.18 6.38 -7.44
N PRO A 85 -19.89 7.49 -7.60
CA PRO A 85 -19.33 8.82 -7.39
C PRO A 85 -18.65 8.96 -6.02
N ASP A 86 -19.23 8.43 -4.96
CA ASP A 86 -18.69 8.50 -3.61
C ASP A 86 -17.43 7.63 -3.47
N ASP A 87 -17.43 6.40 -4.01
CA ASP A 87 -16.26 5.53 -4.03
C ASP A 87 -15.11 6.14 -4.85
N ALA A 88 -15.43 6.80 -5.97
CA ALA A 88 -14.44 7.50 -6.78
C ALA A 88 -13.84 8.69 -6.04
N VAL A 89 -14.61 9.41 -5.21
CA VAL A 89 -14.09 10.46 -4.31
C VAL A 89 -13.21 9.85 -3.24
N ALA A 90 -13.66 8.80 -2.55
CA ALA A 90 -12.88 8.12 -1.51
C ALA A 90 -11.56 7.58 -2.06
N MET A 91 -11.57 6.98 -3.24
CA MET A 91 -10.34 6.53 -3.90
C MET A 91 -9.40 7.67 -4.25
N ARG A 92 -9.90 8.83 -4.69
CA ARG A 92 -9.07 10.02 -4.94
C ARG A 92 -8.39 10.51 -3.67
N VAL A 93 -9.10 10.54 -2.54
CA VAL A 93 -8.55 10.87 -1.22
C VAL A 93 -7.43 9.89 -0.85
N GLN A 94 -7.69 8.59 -0.95
CA GLN A 94 -6.70 7.56 -0.65
C GLN A 94 -5.45 7.68 -1.55
N THR A 95 -5.64 7.98 -2.84
CA THR A 95 -4.57 8.15 -3.83
C THR A 95 -3.73 9.40 -3.55
N ARG A 96 -4.36 10.53 -3.22
CA ARG A 96 -3.66 11.77 -2.85
C ARG A 96 -2.96 11.65 -1.50
N GLY A 97 -3.51 10.85 -0.59
CA GLY A 97 -3.02 10.74 0.78
C GLY A 97 -3.32 11.97 1.64
N GLU A 98 -4.33 12.74 1.24
CA GLU A 98 -4.79 13.93 1.96
C GLU A 98 -6.29 14.15 1.76
N PHE A 99 -6.93 14.77 2.73
CA PHE A 99 -8.35 15.15 2.67
C PHE A 99 -8.63 16.39 3.51
N GLY A 100 -9.71 17.10 3.18
CA GLY A 100 -10.20 18.20 4.02
C GLY A 100 -10.92 17.65 5.24
N GLY A 101 -10.46 18.02 6.43
CA GLY A 101 -10.98 17.49 7.68
C GLY A 101 -10.51 18.24 8.92
N LEU A 102 -10.64 17.61 10.07
CA LEU A 102 -10.36 18.20 11.39
C LEU A 102 -9.02 17.72 11.96
N GLY A 103 -8.53 16.53 11.55
CA GLY A 103 -7.31 15.93 12.09
C GLY A 103 -7.53 15.27 13.45
N ILE A 104 -8.56 14.43 13.56
CA ILE A 104 -8.85 13.63 14.75
C ILE A 104 -8.89 12.15 14.41
N GLU A 105 -8.34 11.33 15.30
CA GLU A 105 -8.57 9.90 15.32
C GLU A 105 -9.79 9.62 16.19
N VAL A 106 -10.76 8.87 15.66
CA VAL A 106 -12.04 8.64 16.31
C VAL A 106 -12.39 7.15 16.36
N THR A 107 -13.22 6.81 17.34
CA THR A 107 -13.87 5.50 17.47
C THR A 107 -15.34 5.68 17.80
N GLN A 108 -16.11 4.60 17.78
CA GLN A 108 -17.51 4.64 18.20
C GLN A 108 -17.65 4.01 19.59
N GLU A 109 -18.24 4.72 20.51
CA GLU A 109 -18.52 4.27 21.86
C GLU A 109 -19.93 4.72 22.29
N GLU A 110 -20.78 3.81 22.77
CA GLU A 110 -22.16 4.06 23.21
C GLU A 110 -23.05 4.75 22.16
N GLY A 111 -22.76 4.55 20.86
CA GLY A 111 -23.52 5.14 19.76
C GLY A 111 -23.11 6.57 19.38
N PHE A 112 -22.09 7.11 20.01
CA PHE A 112 -21.48 8.41 19.70
C PHE A 112 -20.06 8.27 19.14
N VAL A 113 -19.55 9.33 18.55
CA VAL A 113 -18.17 9.41 18.08
C VAL A 113 -17.30 9.89 19.24
N LYS A 114 -16.32 9.06 19.63
CA LYS A 114 -15.35 9.39 20.67
C LYS A 114 -14.01 9.74 20.05
N VAL A 115 -13.41 10.84 20.46
CA VAL A 115 -12.07 11.25 20.09
C VAL A 115 -11.06 10.35 20.80
N VAL A 116 -10.26 9.59 20.03
CA VAL A 116 -9.13 8.84 20.55
C VAL A 116 -7.97 9.77 20.80
N SER A 117 -7.64 10.61 19.79
CA SER A 117 -6.62 11.65 19.89
C SER A 117 -6.81 12.70 18.79
N PRO A 118 -6.67 13.99 19.06
CA PRO A 118 -6.36 14.95 18.01
C PRO A 118 -4.95 14.70 17.48
N MET A 119 -4.73 15.02 16.20
CA MET A 119 -3.40 14.94 15.58
C MET A 119 -2.68 16.28 15.78
N ASP A 120 -1.44 16.24 16.21
CA ASP A 120 -0.64 17.45 16.50
C ASP A 120 -0.62 18.42 15.31
N GLY A 121 -0.81 19.71 15.57
CA GLY A 121 -0.78 20.79 14.58
C GLY A 121 -1.92 20.78 13.57
N THR A 122 -3.02 20.07 13.86
CA THR A 122 -4.23 20.05 13.02
C THR A 122 -5.31 20.98 13.56
N PRO A 123 -6.34 21.34 12.76
CA PRO A 123 -7.41 22.22 13.21
C PRO A 123 -8.09 21.82 14.52
N ALA A 124 -8.27 20.51 14.76
CA ALA A 124 -8.87 20.02 15.99
C ALA A 124 -7.96 20.22 17.22
N ASP A 125 -6.65 20.00 17.05
CA ASP A 125 -5.65 20.26 18.10
C ASP A 125 -5.60 21.77 18.44
N GLU A 126 -5.53 22.63 17.42
CA GLU A 126 -5.55 24.08 17.58
C GLU A 126 -6.86 24.59 18.24
N ALA A 127 -7.98 23.93 17.95
CA ALA A 127 -9.27 24.25 18.57
C ALA A 127 -9.43 23.69 19.99
N GLY A 128 -8.42 22.97 20.51
CA GLY A 128 -8.41 22.45 21.88
C GLY A 128 -9.27 21.21 22.10
N MET A 129 -9.47 20.39 21.07
CA MET A 129 -10.04 19.07 21.21
C MET A 129 -9.12 18.17 22.03
N LEU A 130 -9.68 17.28 22.83
CA LEU A 130 -8.93 16.39 23.72
C LEU A 130 -9.29 14.92 23.48
N ALA A 131 -8.36 14.03 23.81
CA ALA A 131 -8.63 12.61 23.88
C ALA A 131 -9.74 12.35 24.93
N GLY A 132 -10.73 11.53 24.58
CA GLY A 132 -11.88 11.23 25.40
C GLY A 132 -13.12 12.11 25.16
N ASP A 133 -13.01 13.18 24.38
CA ASP A 133 -14.17 14.00 23.98
C ASP A 133 -15.18 13.15 23.19
N PHE A 134 -16.47 13.36 23.45
CA PHE A 134 -17.55 12.77 22.66
C PHE A 134 -18.16 13.83 21.75
N ILE A 135 -18.18 13.55 20.45
CA ILE A 135 -18.84 14.41 19.46
C ILE A 135 -20.26 13.91 19.29
N THR A 136 -21.24 14.76 19.65
CA THR A 136 -22.66 14.40 19.63
C THR A 136 -23.41 14.97 18.44
N HIS A 137 -23.00 16.15 17.94
CA HIS A 137 -23.62 16.81 16.79
C HIS A 137 -22.55 17.40 15.86
N VAL A 138 -22.90 17.51 14.60
CA VAL A 138 -22.16 18.23 13.55
C VAL A 138 -23.13 19.20 12.89
N ASP A 139 -22.80 20.49 12.88
CA ASP A 139 -23.64 21.58 12.33
C ASP A 139 -25.10 21.53 12.84
N GLY A 140 -25.27 21.13 14.11
CA GLY A 140 -26.57 20.97 14.77
C GLY A 140 -27.31 19.65 14.46
N GLU A 141 -26.78 18.79 13.60
CA GLU A 141 -27.33 17.47 13.31
C GLU A 141 -26.75 16.41 14.25
N SER A 142 -27.63 15.59 14.86
CA SER A 142 -27.20 14.52 15.77
C SER A 142 -26.46 13.41 15.04
N LEU A 143 -25.38 12.92 15.64
CA LEU A 143 -24.64 11.75 15.17
C LEU A 143 -25.14 10.44 15.78
N LEU A 144 -26.09 10.49 16.71
CA LEU A 144 -26.60 9.31 17.40
C LEU A 144 -27.26 8.34 16.42
N GLY A 145 -26.79 7.09 16.41
CA GLY A 145 -27.32 6.04 15.55
C GLY A 145 -26.74 6.00 14.13
N LEU A 146 -25.87 6.91 13.76
CA LEU A 146 -25.10 6.83 12.53
C LEU A 146 -23.98 5.79 12.66
N THR A 147 -23.53 5.22 11.54
CA THR A 147 -22.28 4.47 11.50
C THR A 147 -21.09 5.42 11.70
N LEU A 148 -19.94 4.89 12.11
CA LEU A 148 -18.72 5.70 12.23
C LEU A 148 -18.34 6.36 10.90
N ASP A 149 -18.48 5.63 9.79
CA ASP A 149 -18.16 6.13 8.45
C ASP A 149 -19.08 7.29 8.04
N ASP A 150 -20.38 7.19 8.30
CA ASP A 150 -21.34 8.28 8.03
C ASP A 150 -21.02 9.52 8.88
N ALA A 151 -20.70 9.33 10.15
CA ALA A 151 -20.34 10.43 11.05
C ALA A 151 -19.01 11.10 10.60
N VAL A 152 -18.01 10.31 10.22
CA VAL A 152 -16.74 10.81 9.64
C VAL A 152 -16.99 11.52 8.32
N GLY A 153 -17.92 11.01 7.49
CA GLY A 153 -18.31 11.67 6.24
C GLY A 153 -18.86 13.08 6.46
N LYS A 154 -19.68 13.28 7.52
CA LYS A 154 -20.20 14.60 7.90
C LYS A 154 -19.11 15.55 8.44
N MET A 155 -18.11 15.03 9.13
CA MET A 155 -16.98 15.82 9.64
C MET A 155 -16.00 16.22 8.53
N ARG A 156 -15.86 15.44 7.46
CA ARG A 156 -15.07 15.80 6.28
C ARG A 156 -15.75 16.88 5.47
N GLY A 157 -14.97 17.56 4.61
CA GLY A 157 -15.51 18.58 3.74
C GLY A 157 -14.41 19.42 3.06
N PRO A 158 -14.81 20.44 2.28
CA PRO A 158 -13.84 21.30 1.61
C PRO A 158 -12.90 22.02 2.60
N VAL A 159 -11.63 22.10 2.24
CA VAL A 159 -10.62 22.89 2.97
C VAL A 159 -11.07 24.35 3.03
N GLY A 160 -10.94 24.99 4.20
CA GLY A 160 -11.37 26.34 4.48
C GLY A 160 -12.85 26.48 4.87
N ALA A 161 -13.64 25.40 4.80
CA ALA A 161 -15.03 25.42 5.25
C ALA A 161 -15.11 25.26 6.77
N GLU A 162 -15.93 26.11 7.40
CA GLU A 162 -16.24 26.01 8.82
C GLU A 162 -17.14 24.82 9.12
N ILE A 163 -16.97 24.20 10.28
CA ILE A 163 -17.83 23.18 10.86
C ILE A 163 -18.01 23.49 12.34
N ILE A 164 -19.20 23.28 12.86
CA ILE A 164 -19.50 23.38 14.29
C ILE A 164 -19.75 21.97 14.83
N ILE A 165 -18.94 21.54 15.79
CA ILE A 165 -19.11 20.26 16.48
C ILE A 165 -19.53 20.49 17.92
N THR A 166 -20.57 19.77 18.38
CA THR A 166 -20.99 19.81 19.78
C THR A 166 -20.28 18.69 20.54
N VAL A 167 -19.54 19.06 21.56
CA VAL A 167 -18.65 18.21 22.34
C VAL A 167 -19.23 18.01 23.76
N VAL A 168 -19.15 16.78 24.22
CA VAL A 168 -19.34 16.41 25.64
C VAL A 168 -17.99 15.94 26.17
N ARG A 169 -17.51 16.59 27.23
CA ARG A 169 -16.19 16.33 27.84
C ARG A 169 -16.37 15.93 29.30
N GLU A 170 -15.65 14.92 29.73
CA GLU A 170 -15.63 14.52 31.14
C GLU A 170 -15.10 15.68 32.02
N GLY A 171 -15.85 16.05 33.05
CA GLY A 171 -15.53 17.17 33.93
C GLY A 171 -16.15 18.52 33.55
N GLU A 172 -16.70 18.64 32.34
CA GLU A 172 -17.51 19.80 31.94
C GLU A 172 -18.98 19.52 32.20
N GLY A 173 -19.70 20.50 32.75
CA GLY A 173 -21.08 20.29 33.21
C GLY A 173 -22.14 20.25 32.12
N GLU A 174 -21.87 20.83 30.94
CA GLU A 174 -22.80 20.93 29.82
C GLU A 174 -22.06 20.74 28.49
N PRO A 175 -22.74 20.23 27.45
CA PRO A 175 -22.18 20.19 26.09
C PRO A 175 -21.82 21.60 25.61
N PHE A 176 -20.75 21.72 24.84
CA PHE A 176 -20.31 23.00 24.26
C PHE A 176 -19.96 22.85 22.79
N ASP A 177 -20.12 23.94 22.05
CA ASP A 177 -19.82 23.98 20.62
C ASP A 177 -18.37 24.43 20.38
N VAL A 178 -17.70 23.72 19.47
CA VAL A 178 -16.36 24.05 18.98
C VAL A 178 -16.47 24.34 17.49
N SER A 179 -16.13 25.56 17.10
CA SER A 179 -16.01 25.94 15.67
C SER A 179 -14.61 25.62 15.18
N ILE A 180 -14.52 24.86 14.10
CA ILE A 180 -13.27 24.42 13.49
C ILE A 180 -13.30 24.75 12.00
N ILE A 181 -12.24 25.30 11.46
CA ILE A 181 -12.06 25.46 10.03
C ILE A 181 -11.33 24.26 9.49
N ARG A 182 -11.95 23.52 8.57
CA ARG A 182 -11.34 22.33 7.96
C ARG A 182 -10.07 22.72 7.22
N ASP A 183 -9.02 21.92 7.40
CA ASP A 183 -7.78 22.06 6.66
C ASP A 183 -7.36 20.74 6.03
N THR A 184 -6.27 20.76 5.26
CA THR A 184 -5.70 19.58 4.64
C THR A 184 -5.08 18.68 5.71
N ILE A 185 -5.64 17.48 5.87
CA ILE A 185 -5.11 16.45 6.76
C ILE A 185 -4.31 15.45 5.94
N GLU A 186 -3.02 15.37 6.19
CA GLU A 186 -2.13 14.44 5.50
C GLU A 186 -2.10 13.08 6.19
N LEU A 187 -2.27 12.02 5.39
CA LEU A 187 -2.10 10.64 5.84
C LEU A 187 -0.61 10.28 5.81
N GLN A 188 -0.03 9.99 6.95
CA GLN A 188 1.36 9.57 7.03
C GLN A 188 1.57 8.22 6.33
N ALA A 189 2.10 8.28 5.10
CA ALA A 189 2.41 7.09 4.32
C ALA A 189 3.69 6.39 4.79
N VAL A 190 4.61 7.12 5.42
CA VAL A 190 5.88 6.62 5.93
C VAL A 190 6.07 7.02 7.39
N ARG A 191 6.42 6.03 8.22
CA ARG A 191 6.87 6.25 9.60
C ARG A 191 8.33 5.85 9.68
N ALA A 192 9.12 6.63 10.38
CA ALA A 192 10.54 6.34 10.58
C ALA A 192 10.93 6.42 12.06
N ARG A 193 11.99 5.73 12.40
CA ARG A 193 12.66 5.82 13.70
C ARG A 193 14.07 5.24 13.61
N THR A 194 14.92 5.64 14.50
CA THR A 194 16.20 4.97 14.71
C THR A 194 16.04 3.76 15.65
N GLN A 195 16.76 2.69 15.38
CA GLN A 195 16.88 1.53 16.27
C GLN A 195 18.37 1.20 16.45
N GLY A 196 18.98 1.77 17.48
CA GLY A 196 20.45 1.82 17.58
C GLY A 196 21.04 2.63 16.42
N ASP A 197 21.97 2.05 15.67
CA ASP A 197 22.62 2.68 14.51
C ASP A 197 21.90 2.35 13.17
N THR A 198 20.69 1.84 13.22
CA THR A 198 19.89 1.44 12.06
C THR A 198 18.70 2.38 11.87
N VAL A 199 18.47 2.84 10.65
CA VAL A 199 17.27 3.60 10.28
C VAL A 199 16.18 2.62 9.86
N TYR A 200 15.04 2.66 10.55
CA TYR A 200 13.85 1.88 10.26
C TYR A 200 12.79 2.76 9.58
N LEU A 201 12.36 2.35 8.40
CA LEU A 201 11.40 3.03 7.55
C LEU A 201 10.22 2.10 7.29
N ARG A 202 9.06 2.41 7.85
CA ARG A 202 7.82 1.66 7.59
C ARG A 202 6.97 2.41 6.58
N ILE A 203 6.77 1.80 5.42
CA ILE A 203 5.86 2.31 4.39
C ILE A 203 4.52 1.59 4.57
N THR A 204 3.47 2.33 4.91
CA THR A 204 2.13 1.77 5.19
C THR A 204 1.24 1.70 3.97
N THR A 205 1.47 2.60 3.00
CA THR A 205 0.70 2.70 1.74
C THR A 205 1.53 3.40 0.68
N PHE A 206 1.12 3.30 -0.59
CA PHE A 206 1.71 4.03 -1.70
C PHE A 206 0.72 5.04 -2.26
N ASN A 207 0.79 6.29 -1.80
CA ASN A 207 0.02 7.43 -2.27
C ASN A 207 0.96 8.59 -2.64
N ASP A 208 0.43 9.73 -3.09
CA ASP A 208 1.25 10.86 -3.55
C ASP A 208 2.19 11.44 -2.46
N LYS A 209 1.92 11.17 -1.18
CA LYS A 209 2.76 11.61 -0.05
C LYS A 209 3.90 10.62 0.27
N THR A 210 3.91 9.43 -0.30
CA THR A 210 4.86 8.36 0.08
C THR A 210 6.32 8.75 -0.19
N THR A 211 6.65 9.20 -1.40
CA THR A 211 8.04 9.59 -1.71
C THR A 211 8.49 10.84 -0.96
N PRO A 212 7.70 11.93 -0.87
CA PRO A 212 8.04 13.07 -0.04
C PRO A 212 8.29 12.68 1.43
N ASN A 213 7.36 11.96 2.05
CA ASN A 213 7.51 11.51 3.44
C ASN A 213 8.74 10.59 3.61
N LEU A 214 9.00 9.68 2.66
CA LEU A 214 10.18 8.82 2.71
C LEU A 214 11.47 9.63 2.74
N THR A 215 11.60 10.60 1.84
CA THR A 215 12.81 11.43 1.70
C THR A 215 13.03 12.29 2.95
N GLU A 216 11.97 12.94 3.43
CA GLU A 216 12.00 13.78 4.62
C GLU A 216 12.39 12.96 5.86
N LYS A 217 11.64 11.88 6.13
CA LYS A 217 11.86 11.06 7.32
C LYS A 217 13.21 10.34 7.31
N LEU A 218 13.67 9.88 6.14
CA LEU A 218 15.01 9.30 6.02
C LEU A 218 16.09 10.34 6.37
N ALA A 219 15.96 11.58 5.85
CA ALA A 219 16.92 12.65 6.14
C ALA A 219 16.91 13.05 7.63
N GLU A 220 15.73 13.13 8.27
CA GLU A 220 15.58 13.40 9.70
C GLU A 220 16.31 12.34 10.54
N GLU A 221 16.06 11.05 10.28
CA GLU A 221 16.64 9.96 11.07
C GLU A 221 18.16 9.82 10.85
N VAL A 222 18.64 10.05 9.63
CA VAL A 222 20.08 10.11 9.34
C VAL A 222 20.74 11.28 10.06
N ALA A 223 20.09 12.45 10.11
CA ALA A 223 20.60 13.60 10.84
C ALA A 223 20.61 13.36 12.36
N ALA A 224 19.59 12.68 12.91
CA ALA A 224 19.51 12.31 14.33
C ALA A 224 20.67 11.39 14.76
N LEU A 225 21.18 10.55 13.84
CA LEU A 225 22.38 9.72 14.07
C LEU A 225 23.70 10.48 13.85
N GLY A 226 23.64 11.77 13.50
CA GLY A 226 24.82 12.59 13.22
C GLY A 226 25.42 12.38 11.83
N GLY A 227 24.63 11.87 10.88
CA GLY A 227 24.97 11.71 9.49
C GLY A 227 25.08 10.26 9.00
N ILE A 228 25.13 10.08 7.69
CA ILE A 228 25.08 8.77 7.01
C ILE A 228 26.25 7.86 7.43
N ASP A 229 27.39 8.42 7.78
CA ASP A 229 28.57 7.64 8.21
C ASP A 229 28.30 6.82 9.48
N ASN A 230 27.42 7.30 10.37
CA ASN A 230 27.02 6.65 11.61
C ASN A 230 25.88 5.65 11.42
N VAL A 231 25.29 5.56 10.22
CA VAL A 231 24.24 4.59 9.91
C VAL A 231 24.86 3.24 9.52
N ASN A 232 24.49 2.18 10.23
CA ASN A 232 24.91 0.82 9.87
C ASN A 232 24.13 0.24 8.69
N GLY A 233 22.89 0.69 8.47
CA GLY A 233 22.05 0.25 7.39
C GLY A 233 20.59 0.66 7.57
N PHE A 234 19.77 0.26 6.62
CA PHE A 234 18.36 0.63 6.54
C PHE A 234 17.47 -0.62 6.57
N VAL A 235 16.35 -0.53 7.28
CA VAL A 235 15.26 -1.50 7.20
C VAL A 235 14.06 -0.83 6.54
N ILE A 236 13.59 -1.37 5.42
CA ILE A 236 12.36 -0.95 4.74
C ILE A 236 11.29 -1.97 5.06
N ASP A 237 10.31 -1.58 5.89
CA ASP A 237 9.21 -2.46 6.30
C ASP A 237 7.98 -2.25 5.43
N LEU A 238 7.67 -3.27 4.62
CA LEU A 238 6.51 -3.34 3.72
C LEU A 238 5.46 -4.35 4.22
N ARG A 239 5.60 -4.89 5.42
CA ARG A 239 4.65 -5.87 5.98
C ARG A 239 3.27 -5.22 6.13
N ASN A 240 2.21 -5.97 5.79
CA ASN A 240 0.81 -5.52 5.82
C ASN A 240 0.55 -4.25 4.99
N ASN A 241 1.37 -3.99 3.96
CA ASN A 241 1.16 -2.90 3.03
C ASN A 241 0.51 -3.44 1.74
N PRO A 242 -0.78 -3.15 1.48
CA PRO A 242 -1.51 -3.69 0.34
C PRO A 242 -1.10 -3.07 -1.02
N GLY A 243 -0.18 -2.12 -1.00
CA GLY A 243 0.29 -1.41 -2.18
C GLY A 243 -0.29 0.00 -2.32
N GLY A 244 -0.63 0.36 -3.53
CA GLY A 244 -1.15 1.68 -3.93
C GLY A 244 -0.65 2.08 -5.31
N LEU A 245 -0.23 3.34 -5.48
CA LEU A 245 0.19 3.91 -6.76
C LEU A 245 1.47 3.25 -7.31
N LEU A 246 1.40 2.80 -8.57
CA LEU A 246 2.56 2.33 -9.33
C LEU A 246 3.67 3.38 -9.38
N THR A 247 3.32 4.64 -9.65
CA THR A 247 4.28 5.74 -9.73
C THR A 247 5.08 5.92 -8.44
N GLN A 248 4.46 5.69 -7.29
CA GLN A 248 5.14 5.80 -6.00
C GLN A 248 6.05 4.60 -5.72
N SER A 249 5.64 3.38 -6.12
CA SER A 249 6.56 2.23 -6.00
C SER A 249 7.80 2.38 -6.88
N ILE A 250 7.64 2.95 -8.08
CA ILE A 250 8.77 3.28 -8.95
C ILE A 250 9.69 4.29 -8.27
N ARG A 251 9.17 5.41 -7.76
CA ARG A 251 9.95 6.45 -7.09
C ARG A 251 10.64 5.96 -5.81
N VAL A 252 9.96 5.13 -5.02
CA VAL A 252 10.56 4.52 -3.81
C VAL A 252 11.67 3.55 -4.18
N SER A 253 11.50 2.75 -5.25
CA SER A 253 12.58 1.87 -5.73
C SER A 253 13.76 2.68 -6.29
N ASP A 254 13.46 3.72 -7.08
CA ASP A 254 14.45 4.64 -7.65
C ASP A 254 15.31 5.31 -6.57
N ALA A 255 14.70 5.68 -5.43
CA ALA A 255 15.39 6.29 -4.30
C ALA A 255 16.52 5.44 -3.69
N PHE A 256 16.58 4.14 -4.01
CA PHE A 256 17.60 3.21 -3.50
C PHE A 256 18.39 2.49 -4.60
N LEU A 257 18.18 2.85 -5.87
CA LEU A 257 18.87 2.26 -7.02
C LEU A 257 19.64 3.36 -7.77
N GLU A 258 20.75 2.99 -8.40
CA GLU A 258 21.55 3.90 -9.23
C GLU A 258 21.21 3.77 -10.72
N GLU A 259 20.79 2.58 -11.17
CA GLU A 259 20.51 2.29 -12.57
C GLU A 259 19.71 0.98 -12.73
N GLY A 260 19.23 0.73 -13.92
CA GLY A 260 18.57 -0.51 -14.33
C GLY A 260 17.04 -0.44 -14.28
N GLU A 261 16.38 -1.48 -14.78
CA GLU A 261 14.92 -1.58 -14.81
C GLU A 261 14.38 -1.78 -13.39
N ILE A 262 13.33 -1.05 -13.02
CA ILE A 262 12.59 -1.21 -11.76
C ILE A 262 11.44 -2.20 -11.94
N VAL A 263 10.63 -1.97 -12.97
CA VAL A 263 9.45 -2.76 -13.28
C VAL A 263 9.07 -2.58 -14.73
N SER A 264 8.51 -3.62 -15.35
CA SER A 264 7.85 -3.52 -16.64
C SER A 264 6.39 -3.96 -16.56
N THR A 265 5.55 -3.40 -17.46
CA THR A 265 4.14 -3.76 -17.60
C THR A 265 3.89 -4.40 -18.96
N ARG A 266 2.96 -5.36 -19.02
CA ARG A 266 2.51 -5.96 -20.29
C ARG A 266 1.00 -6.07 -20.27
N GLY A 267 0.37 -5.39 -21.23
CA GLY A 267 -1.07 -5.43 -21.46
C GLY A 267 -1.48 -6.54 -22.42
N ARG A 268 -2.67 -6.38 -23.02
CA ARG A 268 -3.21 -7.30 -24.03
C ARG A 268 -2.29 -7.42 -25.24
N ASN A 269 -1.68 -6.32 -25.66
CA ASN A 269 -0.63 -6.31 -26.68
C ASN A 269 0.74 -6.25 -25.99
N PRO A 270 1.54 -7.33 -26.00
CA PRO A 270 2.84 -7.35 -25.33
C PRO A 270 3.87 -6.36 -25.91
N ALA A 271 3.67 -5.87 -27.15
CA ALA A 271 4.55 -4.90 -27.78
C ALA A 271 4.36 -3.46 -27.25
N GLU A 272 3.27 -3.20 -26.54
CA GLU A 272 2.89 -1.88 -26.00
C GLU A 272 3.17 -1.78 -24.48
N GLY A 273 4.03 -2.63 -23.94
CA GLY A 273 4.38 -2.61 -22.53
C GLY A 273 5.32 -1.47 -22.16
N ASP A 274 5.12 -0.89 -20.99
CA ASP A 274 6.01 0.14 -20.44
C ASP A 274 7.16 -0.49 -19.66
N ARG A 275 8.31 0.20 -19.66
CA ARG A 275 9.48 -0.12 -18.81
C ARG A 275 9.90 1.12 -18.05
N PHE A 276 10.10 0.94 -16.75
CA PHE A 276 10.50 2.01 -15.85
C PHE A 276 11.90 1.68 -15.30
N ASN A 277 12.82 2.63 -15.48
CA ASN A 277 14.21 2.47 -15.10
C ASN A 277 14.56 3.42 -13.96
N ALA A 278 15.55 3.03 -13.17
CA ALA A 278 16.13 3.85 -12.13
C ALA A 278 16.99 4.97 -12.71
N THR A 279 17.08 6.04 -11.94
CA THR A 279 17.96 7.20 -12.19
C THR A 279 19.01 7.28 -11.08
N PRO A 280 20.22 7.81 -11.33
CA PRO A 280 21.26 7.91 -10.31
C PRO A 280 20.82 8.70 -9.08
N GLY A 281 21.06 8.18 -7.89
CA GLY A 281 20.75 8.88 -6.65
C GLY A 281 20.31 8.00 -5.47
N ASP A 282 21.11 7.01 -5.09
CA ASP A 282 20.85 6.14 -3.93
C ASP A 282 20.87 6.92 -2.60
N LEU A 283 19.69 7.13 -1.98
CA LEU A 283 19.55 7.83 -0.69
C LEU A 283 20.28 7.11 0.46
N ALA A 284 20.46 5.80 0.37
CA ALA A 284 21.20 5.02 1.35
C ALA A 284 22.72 5.05 1.11
N GLN A 285 23.19 5.70 0.04
CA GLN A 285 24.61 5.88 -0.30
C GLN A 285 25.43 4.58 -0.20
N GLY A 286 24.88 3.49 -0.74
CA GLY A 286 25.54 2.17 -0.73
C GLY A 286 25.48 1.44 0.61
N LYS A 287 24.93 2.01 1.68
CA LYS A 287 24.74 1.30 2.95
C LYS A 287 23.80 0.09 2.74
N PRO A 288 23.97 -1.00 3.50
CA PRO A 288 23.14 -2.19 3.35
C PRO A 288 21.68 -1.92 3.67
N ILE A 289 20.79 -2.61 2.94
CA ILE A 289 19.34 -2.52 3.10
C ILE A 289 18.77 -3.91 3.35
N VAL A 290 17.83 -4.01 4.29
CA VAL A 290 16.98 -5.18 4.48
C VAL A 290 15.53 -4.75 4.25
N VAL A 291 14.78 -5.53 3.45
CA VAL A 291 13.36 -5.33 3.19
C VAL A 291 12.56 -6.39 3.94
N LEU A 292 11.56 -5.96 4.74
CA LEU A 292 10.62 -6.85 5.43
C LEU A 292 9.35 -7.01 4.63
N ILE A 293 8.94 -8.25 4.36
CA ILE A 293 7.67 -8.58 3.68
C ILE A 293 6.89 -9.66 4.43
N ASN A 294 5.57 -9.71 4.20
CA ASN A 294 4.71 -10.80 4.65
C ASN A 294 3.53 -11.01 3.68
N GLY A 295 2.63 -11.92 3.99
CA GLY A 295 1.43 -12.20 3.18
C GLY A 295 0.49 -11.00 2.98
N GLY A 296 0.63 -9.91 3.76
CA GLY A 296 -0.08 -8.65 3.56
C GLY A 296 0.65 -7.64 2.67
N SER A 297 1.88 -7.96 2.22
CA SER A 297 2.64 -7.13 1.27
C SER A 297 2.16 -7.44 -0.15
N ALA A 298 1.55 -6.46 -0.85
CA ALA A 298 0.94 -6.70 -2.16
C ALA A 298 1.24 -5.57 -3.17
N SER A 299 1.16 -5.87 -4.47
CA SER A 299 1.18 -4.89 -5.57
C SER A 299 2.42 -3.98 -5.54
N ALA A 300 2.26 -2.67 -5.28
CA ALA A 300 3.36 -1.69 -5.19
C ALA A 300 4.47 -2.12 -4.22
N SER A 301 4.13 -2.75 -3.09
CA SER A 301 5.09 -3.31 -2.14
C SER A 301 5.93 -4.43 -2.77
N GLU A 302 5.30 -5.25 -3.61
CA GLU A 302 5.96 -6.35 -4.31
C GLU A 302 6.88 -5.84 -5.43
N ILE A 303 6.53 -4.70 -6.04
CA ILE A 303 7.40 -4.02 -7.01
C ILE A 303 8.68 -3.55 -6.31
N VAL A 304 8.57 -2.84 -5.18
CA VAL A 304 9.74 -2.36 -4.42
C VAL A 304 10.60 -3.54 -3.94
N ALA A 305 9.98 -4.54 -3.30
CA ALA A 305 10.72 -5.70 -2.81
C ALA A 305 11.40 -6.47 -3.95
N GLY A 306 10.67 -6.72 -5.06
CA GLY A 306 11.18 -7.45 -6.20
C GLY A 306 12.29 -6.70 -6.97
N ALA A 307 12.16 -5.38 -7.13
CA ALA A 307 13.18 -4.55 -7.75
C ALA A 307 14.48 -4.56 -6.94
N LEU A 308 14.40 -4.26 -5.65
CA LEU A 308 15.58 -4.23 -4.77
C LEU A 308 16.24 -5.61 -4.62
N GLN A 309 15.44 -6.70 -4.64
CA GLN A 309 15.91 -8.08 -4.62
C GLN A 309 16.66 -8.44 -5.91
N ASP A 310 16.04 -8.23 -7.07
CA ASP A 310 16.60 -8.60 -8.37
C ASP A 310 17.90 -7.83 -8.67
N HIS A 311 18.00 -6.56 -8.23
CA HIS A 311 19.25 -5.77 -8.28
C HIS A 311 20.27 -6.15 -7.20
N ARG A 312 19.96 -7.06 -6.29
CA ARG A 312 20.78 -7.38 -5.11
C ARG A 312 21.14 -6.14 -4.28
N ARG A 313 20.27 -5.13 -4.32
CA ARG A 313 20.42 -3.91 -3.55
C ARG A 313 20.00 -4.10 -2.10
N ALA A 314 19.05 -5.00 -1.86
CA ALA A 314 18.58 -5.35 -0.53
C ALA A 314 18.46 -6.87 -0.34
N ILE A 315 18.54 -7.30 0.91
CA ILE A 315 18.15 -8.66 1.33
C ILE A 315 16.68 -8.59 1.76
N VAL A 316 15.84 -9.39 1.11
CA VAL A 316 14.43 -9.48 1.42
C VAL A 316 14.21 -10.59 2.44
N ILE A 317 13.59 -10.29 3.58
CA ILE A 317 13.32 -11.27 4.64
C ILE A 317 11.85 -11.24 5.09
N GLY A 318 11.43 -12.27 5.79
CA GLY A 318 10.07 -12.42 6.31
C GLY A 318 9.37 -13.62 5.70
N THR A 319 8.11 -13.48 5.32
CA THR A 319 7.34 -14.53 4.67
C THR A 319 6.92 -14.10 3.26
N LYS A 320 6.56 -15.08 2.42
CA LYS A 320 6.16 -14.84 1.03
C LYS A 320 5.05 -13.76 0.95
N SER A 321 5.16 -12.85 -0.02
CA SER A 321 4.18 -11.80 -0.26
C SER A 321 2.89 -12.35 -0.90
N PHE A 322 1.89 -11.49 -1.08
CA PHE A 322 0.55 -11.84 -1.51
C PHE A 322 0.47 -12.38 -2.96
N GLY A 323 1.15 -11.74 -3.90
CA GLY A 323 1.12 -12.12 -5.32
C GLY A 323 0.12 -11.35 -6.17
N LYS A 324 -0.08 -10.06 -5.92
CA LYS A 324 -0.89 -9.18 -6.77
C LYS A 324 -0.03 -8.53 -7.84
N GLY A 325 0.05 -9.16 -9.02
CA GLY A 325 0.83 -8.68 -10.16
C GLY A 325 0.01 -8.00 -11.24
N SER A 326 -1.21 -7.52 -10.95
CA SER A 326 -2.12 -6.87 -11.92
C SER A 326 -2.12 -5.35 -11.77
N VAL A 327 -2.15 -4.66 -12.91
CA VAL A 327 -2.29 -3.20 -13.02
C VAL A 327 -3.75 -2.85 -13.17
N GLN A 328 -4.30 -2.04 -12.26
CA GLN A 328 -5.63 -1.46 -12.40
C GLN A 328 -5.51 -0.03 -12.93
N THR A 329 -6.26 0.26 -14.00
CA THR A 329 -6.44 1.60 -14.54
C THR A 329 -7.81 2.14 -14.11
N ILE A 330 -7.81 3.35 -13.56
CA ILE A 330 -9.05 4.05 -13.21
C ILE A 330 -9.46 4.90 -14.40
N MET A 331 -10.64 4.61 -14.94
CA MET A 331 -11.22 5.29 -16.08
C MET A 331 -12.46 6.07 -15.64
N PRO A 332 -12.43 7.42 -15.63
CA PRO A 332 -13.61 8.22 -15.31
C PRO A 332 -14.77 7.92 -16.25
N LEU A 333 -15.96 7.83 -15.69
CA LEU A 333 -17.21 7.63 -16.42
C LEU A 333 -18.08 8.89 -16.38
N ARG A 334 -19.15 8.90 -17.17
CA ARG A 334 -20.16 9.96 -17.10
C ARG A 334 -20.90 9.84 -15.76
N GLY A 335 -21.21 10.98 -15.11
CA GLY A 335 -21.93 11.01 -13.85
C GLY A 335 -21.02 10.86 -12.62
N ASP A 336 -19.74 11.28 -12.74
CA ASP A 336 -18.73 11.36 -11.66
C ASP A 336 -18.27 10.02 -11.05
N GLY A 337 -18.83 8.88 -11.49
CA GLY A 337 -18.33 7.56 -11.18
C GLY A 337 -17.08 7.19 -12.00
N ALA A 338 -16.50 6.03 -11.72
CA ALA A 338 -15.34 5.52 -12.45
C ALA A 338 -15.39 4.00 -12.62
N MET A 339 -14.63 3.50 -13.57
CA MET A 339 -14.38 2.08 -13.77
C MET A 339 -12.94 1.79 -13.39
N ARG A 340 -12.74 0.84 -12.50
CA ARG A 340 -11.43 0.25 -12.19
C ARG A 340 -11.31 -1.04 -12.98
N LEU A 341 -10.37 -1.09 -13.93
CA LEU A 341 -10.19 -2.20 -14.85
C LEU A 341 -8.75 -2.70 -14.83
N THR A 342 -8.58 -4.01 -14.80
CA THR A 342 -7.27 -4.65 -14.97
C THR A 342 -6.84 -4.55 -16.43
N THR A 343 -5.76 -3.82 -16.69
CA THR A 343 -5.27 -3.52 -18.06
C THR A 343 -3.93 -4.16 -18.39
N ALA A 344 -3.12 -4.51 -17.39
CA ALA A 344 -1.80 -5.10 -17.59
C ALA A 344 -1.35 -5.95 -16.38
N ARG A 345 -0.17 -6.58 -16.52
CA ARG A 345 0.53 -7.29 -15.45
C ARG A 345 1.92 -6.72 -15.24
N TYR A 346 2.41 -6.79 -13.99
CA TYR A 346 3.76 -6.38 -13.60
C TYR A 346 4.76 -7.53 -13.77
N TYR A 347 5.99 -7.14 -14.12
CA TYR A 347 7.15 -8.01 -14.18
C TYR A 347 8.33 -7.35 -13.50
N THR A 348 9.05 -8.10 -12.68
CA THR A 348 10.27 -7.63 -12.02
C THR A 348 11.42 -7.44 -13.04
N PRO A 349 12.53 -6.80 -12.68
CA PRO A 349 13.70 -6.63 -13.56
C PRO A 349 14.19 -7.93 -14.19
N SER A 350 14.15 -9.03 -13.46
CA SER A 350 14.50 -10.36 -13.99
C SER A 350 13.49 -10.94 -14.98
N GLY A 351 12.35 -10.25 -15.22
CA GLY A 351 11.25 -10.71 -16.07
C GLY A 351 10.29 -11.70 -15.38
N ARG A 352 10.42 -11.91 -14.09
CA ARG A 352 9.54 -12.76 -13.27
C ARG A 352 8.18 -12.11 -13.09
N SER A 353 7.10 -12.85 -13.30
CA SER A 353 5.74 -12.39 -13.01
C SER A 353 5.48 -12.42 -11.50
N ILE A 354 4.89 -11.35 -10.97
CA ILE A 354 4.44 -11.27 -9.59
C ILE A 354 3.07 -11.97 -9.41
N GLN A 355 2.24 -11.99 -10.47
CA GLN A 355 0.86 -12.49 -10.40
C GLN A 355 0.79 -13.93 -9.89
N ALA A 356 0.04 -14.15 -8.81
CA ALA A 356 -0.16 -15.41 -8.09
C ALA A 356 1.11 -16.03 -7.49
N LEU A 357 2.30 -15.54 -7.85
CA LEU A 357 3.58 -16.05 -7.37
C LEU A 357 4.14 -15.26 -6.19
N GLY A 358 3.90 -13.94 -6.17
CA GLY A 358 4.48 -13.04 -5.16
C GLY A 358 6.01 -12.96 -5.23
N VAL A 359 6.57 -12.29 -4.24
CA VAL A 359 8.00 -12.21 -3.97
C VAL A 359 8.32 -13.19 -2.84
N SER A 360 9.22 -14.12 -3.09
CA SER A 360 9.75 -15.01 -2.07
C SER A 360 10.92 -14.32 -1.37
N PRO A 361 10.97 -14.27 -0.04
CA PRO A 361 12.10 -13.68 0.66
C PRO A 361 13.39 -14.49 0.43
N ASP A 362 14.53 -13.82 0.49
CA ASP A 362 15.85 -14.45 0.44
C ASP A 362 16.10 -15.28 1.71
N ILE A 363 15.58 -14.81 2.84
CA ILE A 363 15.64 -15.51 4.13
C ILE A 363 14.22 -15.57 4.71
N ILE A 364 13.71 -16.77 4.89
CA ILE A 364 12.41 -16.98 5.52
C ILE A 364 12.55 -16.77 7.01
N VAL A 365 11.82 -15.79 7.54
CA VAL A 365 11.75 -15.48 8.97
C VAL A 365 10.28 -15.36 9.35
N GLU A 366 9.77 -16.32 10.12
CA GLU A 366 8.41 -16.27 10.63
C GLU A 366 8.35 -15.42 11.91
N GLN A 367 7.27 -14.64 12.06
CA GLN A 367 6.98 -13.95 13.32
C GLN A 367 6.38 -14.97 14.31
N PRO A 368 7.00 -15.23 15.45
CA PRO A 368 6.42 -16.11 16.46
C PRO A 368 5.03 -15.61 16.87
N ARG A 369 4.06 -16.52 16.96
CA ARG A 369 2.74 -16.16 17.50
C ARG A 369 2.90 -15.88 19.01
N ARG A 370 2.50 -14.69 19.46
CA ARG A 370 2.33 -14.42 20.89
C ARG A 370 1.32 -15.46 21.40
N LYS A 371 1.72 -16.30 22.37
CA LYS A 371 0.77 -17.18 23.05
C LYS A 371 -0.17 -16.27 23.84
N PRO A 372 -1.50 -16.37 23.68
CA PRO A 372 -2.40 -15.70 24.60
C PRO A 372 -2.16 -16.30 26.00
N ASP A 373 -1.83 -15.44 26.96
CA ASP A 373 -1.84 -15.65 28.40
C ASP A 373 -1.54 -17.10 28.86
N ALA A 374 -0.30 -17.55 28.73
CA ALA A 374 0.22 -18.49 29.71
C ALA A 374 0.56 -17.63 30.94
N GLU A 375 -0.13 -17.88 32.05
CA GLU A 375 0.23 -17.38 33.36
C GLU A 375 1.75 -17.29 33.46
N GLU A 376 2.27 -16.11 33.84
CA GLU A 376 3.67 -15.89 34.12
C GLU A 376 4.17 -16.99 35.07
N GLN A 377 4.57 -18.12 34.54
CA GLN A 377 5.46 -18.98 35.23
C GLN A 377 6.81 -18.29 35.11
N ASP A 378 7.20 -17.69 36.23
CA ASP A 378 8.54 -17.24 36.55
C ASP A 378 9.55 -18.41 36.37
N GLU A 379 9.74 -18.82 35.10
CA GLU A 379 10.98 -19.50 34.76
C GLU A 379 12.04 -18.40 34.61
N PRO A 380 13.02 -18.32 35.51
CA PRO A 380 14.11 -17.39 35.33
C PRO A 380 14.69 -17.66 33.96
N ALA A 381 14.72 -16.61 33.10
CA ALA A 381 15.39 -16.64 31.81
C ALA A 381 16.69 -17.46 32.03
N ARG A 382 16.90 -18.47 31.18
CA ARG A 382 18.17 -19.22 31.14
C ARG A 382 19.24 -18.26 30.68
N ASN A 383 19.61 -17.34 31.57
CA ASN A 383 20.77 -16.49 31.40
C ASN A 383 21.96 -17.43 31.19
N SER A 384 22.67 -17.24 30.09
CA SER A 384 23.96 -17.89 29.92
C SER A 384 24.77 -17.61 31.17
N ARG A 385 24.95 -18.63 32.02
CA ARG A 385 25.72 -18.50 33.25
C ARG A 385 27.15 -18.13 32.87
N SER A 386 27.52 -16.90 33.16
CA SER A 386 28.92 -16.47 33.07
C SER A 386 29.62 -16.71 34.39
N GLU A 387 30.94 -16.74 34.39
CA GLU A 387 31.73 -16.80 35.60
C GLU A 387 31.35 -15.67 36.58
N ALA A 388 31.00 -14.49 36.07
CA ALA A 388 30.55 -13.32 36.84
C ALA A 388 29.22 -13.55 37.59
N ASP A 389 28.39 -14.52 37.16
CA ASP A 389 27.10 -14.84 37.79
C ASP A 389 27.23 -15.91 38.88
N LEU A 390 28.41 -16.45 39.07
CA LEU A 390 28.68 -17.45 40.12
C LEU A 390 28.83 -16.80 41.49
N ARG A 391 28.21 -17.42 42.49
CA ARG A 391 28.31 -16.94 43.88
C ARG A 391 29.75 -17.01 44.35
N GLY A 392 30.39 -15.84 44.58
CA GLY A 392 31.80 -15.75 45.00
C GLY A 392 32.77 -15.64 43.82
N SER A 393 32.28 -15.27 42.62
CA SER A 393 33.12 -14.94 41.46
C SER A 393 34.14 -13.86 41.82
N LEU A 394 35.36 -14.00 41.30
CA LEU A 394 36.42 -13.00 41.49
C LEU A 394 36.13 -11.78 40.61
N ASN A 395 36.25 -10.59 41.22
CA ASN A 395 36.19 -9.35 40.44
C ASN A 395 37.41 -9.25 39.52
N ASN A 396 37.18 -8.77 38.28
CA ASN A 396 38.28 -8.46 37.39
C ASN A 396 38.84 -7.07 37.73
N ASP A 397 39.91 -7.04 38.56
CA ASP A 397 40.60 -5.85 39.04
C ASP A 397 41.50 -5.21 37.96
N SER A 398 41.59 -5.81 36.76
CA SER A 398 42.28 -5.23 35.59
C SER A 398 41.43 -4.38 34.68
N LEU A 399 40.09 -4.28 34.94
CA LEU A 399 39.20 -3.47 34.12
C LEU A 399 39.34 -1.98 34.45
N SER A 400 39.58 -1.16 33.43
CA SER A 400 39.50 0.29 33.52
C SER A 400 38.03 0.77 33.66
N GLU A 401 37.83 1.98 34.19
CA GLU A 401 36.50 2.57 34.30
C GLU A 401 35.80 2.68 32.93
N ASP A 402 36.52 2.87 31.83
CA ASP A 402 35.98 2.94 30.47
C ASP A 402 35.52 1.56 29.99
N GLU A 403 36.25 0.49 30.30
CA GLU A 403 35.84 -0.89 29.98
C GLU A 403 34.58 -1.30 30.78
N ILE A 404 34.46 -0.89 32.04
CA ILE A 404 33.27 -1.13 32.86
C ILE A 404 32.05 -0.43 32.23
N ARG A 405 32.18 0.85 31.84
CA ARG A 405 31.11 1.58 31.16
C ARG A 405 30.73 0.93 29.81
N GLN A 406 31.70 0.41 29.07
CA GLN A 406 31.45 -0.31 27.84
C GLN A 406 30.65 -1.60 28.06
N ILE A 407 31.02 -2.39 29.09
CA ILE A 407 30.31 -3.61 29.45
C ILE A 407 28.86 -3.31 29.88
N GLU A 408 28.64 -2.24 30.64
CA GLU A 408 27.29 -1.81 31.03
C GLU A 408 26.48 -1.36 29.81
N ALA A 409 27.05 -0.58 28.93
CA ALA A 409 26.40 -0.17 27.68
C ALA A 409 26.05 -1.37 26.78
N ASP A 410 26.92 -2.37 26.70
CA ASP A 410 26.67 -3.59 25.93
C ASP A 410 25.57 -4.46 26.55
N ARG A 411 25.46 -4.49 27.88
CA ARG A 411 24.36 -5.15 28.61
C ARG A 411 23.01 -4.47 28.30
N GLU A 412 22.95 -3.16 28.35
CA GLU A 412 21.72 -2.41 27.99
C GLU A 412 21.32 -2.63 26.53
N LYS A 413 22.28 -2.64 25.61
CA LYS A 413 22.02 -2.97 24.19
C LYS A 413 21.50 -4.41 24.02
N ALA A 414 22.08 -5.37 24.78
CA ALA A 414 21.62 -6.76 24.74
C ALA A 414 20.20 -6.91 25.28
N LYS A 415 19.85 -6.19 26.36
CA LYS A 415 18.49 -6.16 26.92
C LYS A 415 17.49 -5.55 25.91
N ALA A 416 17.78 -4.40 25.36
CA ALA A 416 16.94 -3.77 24.33
C ALA A 416 16.76 -4.66 23.09
N SER A 417 17.80 -5.42 22.70
CA SER A 417 17.70 -6.40 21.62
C SER A 417 16.82 -7.61 21.97
N ALA A 418 16.83 -8.05 23.24
CA ALA A 418 15.96 -9.13 23.70
C ALA A 418 14.50 -8.69 23.73
N GLU A 419 14.20 -7.51 24.25
CA GLU A 419 12.86 -6.92 24.25
C GLU A 419 12.34 -6.77 22.81
N LEU A 420 13.15 -6.25 21.89
CA LEU A 420 12.76 -6.15 20.47
C LEU A 420 12.46 -7.53 19.86
N ARG A 421 13.20 -8.59 20.22
CA ARG A 421 12.94 -9.95 19.72
C ARG A 421 11.61 -10.52 20.20
N GLU A 422 11.18 -10.15 21.39
CA GLU A 422 9.87 -10.53 21.92
C GLU A 422 8.74 -9.77 21.21
N ASP A 423 8.94 -8.50 20.92
CA ASP A 423 7.95 -7.63 20.27
C ASP A 423 7.90 -7.81 18.75
N ASP A 424 9.04 -7.76 18.07
CA ASP A 424 9.18 -7.88 16.62
C ASP A 424 10.44 -8.68 16.25
N TYR A 425 10.30 -9.99 16.23
CA TYR A 425 11.39 -10.91 15.91
C TYR A 425 11.98 -10.68 14.52
N GLN A 426 11.14 -10.40 13.52
CA GLN A 426 11.59 -10.16 12.15
C GLN A 426 12.43 -8.89 12.06
N LEU A 427 12.04 -7.81 12.74
CA LEU A 427 12.82 -6.57 12.79
C LEU A 427 14.15 -6.78 13.52
N ALA A 428 14.14 -7.47 14.66
CA ALA A 428 15.38 -7.79 15.38
C ALA A 428 16.35 -8.60 14.49
N TYR A 429 15.82 -9.56 13.72
CA TYR A 429 16.61 -10.37 12.79
C TYR A 429 17.19 -9.52 11.64
N ALA A 430 16.41 -8.57 11.11
CA ALA A 430 16.88 -7.61 10.11
C ALA A 430 18.07 -6.79 10.60
N ILE A 431 17.98 -6.29 11.82
CA ILE A 431 19.06 -5.52 12.47
C ILE A 431 20.31 -6.37 12.67
N ASP A 432 20.16 -7.64 13.07
CA ASP A 432 21.30 -8.55 13.22
C ASP A 432 22.01 -8.83 11.88
N ILE A 433 21.26 -8.96 10.79
CA ILE A 433 21.83 -9.03 9.42
C ILE A 433 22.64 -7.78 9.11
N LEU A 434 22.07 -6.58 9.35
CA LEU A 434 22.75 -5.31 9.05
C LEU A 434 24.03 -5.16 9.86
N LYS A 435 24.05 -5.52 11.14
CA LYS A 435 25.25 -5.56 11.97
C LYS A 435 26.31 -6.50 11.42
N GLY A 436 25.89 -7.71 10.99
CA GLY A 436 26.77 -8.68 10.37
C GLY A 436 27.41 -8.18 9.07
N LEU A 437 26.62 -7.56 8.20
CA LEU A 437 27.11 -6.96 6.95
C LEU A 437 28.07 -5.79 7.19
N SER A 438 27.76 -4.92 8.16
CA SER A 438 28.62 -3.81 8.55
C SER A 438 29.96 -4.28 9.14
N ALA A 439 29.96 -5.36 9.92
CA ALA A 439 31.18 -5.93 10.48
C ALA A 439 32.12 -6.55 9.42
N LEU A 440 31.57 -7.00 8.28
CA LEU A 440 32.31 -7.57 7.15
C LEU A 440 32.74 -6.53 6.10
N GLY A 441 32.18 -5.32 6.18
CA GLY A 441 32.54 -4.23 5.27
C GLY A 441 34.01 -3.79 5.43
N PRO A 442 34.60 -3.11 4.42
CA PRO A 442 35.95 -2.62 4.52
C PRO A 442 36.08 -1.68 5.73
N LYS A 443 36.96 -2.02 6.67
CA LYS A 443 37.29 -1.10 7.76
C LYS A 443 37.90 0.17 7.12
N LYS A 444 37.26 1.31 7.33
CA LYS A 444 37.80 2.63 6.96
C LYS A 444 39.08 2.94 7.71
#